data_600d29ca4b6eec6aa4d018bc016e8322
#
_entry.id   600d29ca4b6eec6aa4d018bc016e8322
#
_cell.length_a   1.000
_cell.length_b   1.000
_cell.length_c   1.000
_cell.angle_alpha   90.00
_cell.angle_beta   90.00
_cell.angle_gamma   90.00
#
_symmetry.space_group_name_H-M   'P 1'
#
loop_
_entity.id
_entity.type
_entity.pdbx_description
1 polymer ?
#
loop_
_entity_poly.entity_id
_entity_poly.type
_entity_poly.pdbx_seq_one_letter_code
_entity_poly.pdbx_strand_id
1 'polypeptide(L)'
;MKNKSFAVIGLGQFGMTLAVTLAESDCDVLAIDDKEENIEEISEKVTYAVKADVREPGILKALGVQNVDVAIIAVAENLEASISATMQAKDLGVPFVVAKSMNSLHGRILDKIGADKIIYPEQSMGLRVARNLMSGGYLDRKSVV
;
A
#
# COMPACT_ATOMS: atom_id res chain seq x y z
N MET A 1 11.36 -2.24 20.85
CA MET A 1 11.55 -2.12 19.42
C MET A 1 11.25 -0.71 18.94
N LYS A 2 12.09 -0.20 18.09
CA LYS A 2 11.86 1.12 17.54
C LYS A 2 10.62 1.16 16.67
N ASN A 3 9.89 2.24 16.72
CA ASN A 3 8.79 2.45 15.83
C ASN A 3 9.29 2.62 14.40
N LYS A 4 8.65 1.95 13.48
CA LYS A 4 8.96 2.11 12.08
C LYS A 4 8.02 3.14 11.47
N SER A 5 8.44 3.72 10.37
CA SER A 5 7.64 4.72 9.67
C SER A 5 7.28 4.21 8.28
N PHE A 6 6.05 4.48 7.91
CA PHE A 6 5.46 3.97 6.66
C PHE A 6 4.75 5.09 5.94
N ALA A 7 4.85 5.08 4.62
CA ALA A 7 3.96 5.89 3.78
C ALA A 7 3.03 4.93 3.06
N VAL A 8 1.72 5.13 3.20
CA VAL A 8 0.72 4.32 2.51
C VAL A 8 0.08 5.23 1.47
N ILE A 9 0.28 4.91 0.21
CA ILE A 9 -0.16 5.72 -0.90
C ILE A 9 -1.29 5.01 -1.60
N GLY A 10 -2.48 5.58 -1.49
CA GLY A 10 -3.71 4.96 -1.96
C GLY A 10 -4.46 4.34 -0.80
N LEU A 11 -5.66 4.88 -0.53
CA LEU A 11 -6.46 4.48 0.62
C LEU A 11 -7.76 3.84 0.19
N GLY A 12 -7.69 2.96 -0.81
CA GLY A 12 -8.77 2.05 -1.07
C GLY A 12 -8.88 1.06 0.07
N GLN A 13 -9.65 0.01 -0.10
CA GLN A 13 -9.89 -0.92 1.00
C GLN A 13 -8.59 -1.52 1.53
N PHE A 14 -7.70 -1.95 0.65
CA PHE A 14 -6.44 -2.53 1.08
C PHE A 14 -5.56 -1.53 1.81
N GLY A 15 -5.36 -0.35 1.20
CA GLY A 15 -4.50 0.67 1.80
C GLY A 15 -5.04 1.21 3.11
N MET A 16 -6.35 1.42 3.18
CA MET A 16 -6.99 1.89 4.40
C MET A 16 -6.77 0.92 5.56
N THR A 17 -7.04 -0.36 5.32
CA THR A 17 -6.86 -1.39 6.35
C THR A 17 -5.40 -1.47 6.79
N LEU A 18 -4.49 -1.44 5.81
CA LEU A 18 -3.06 -1.53 6.10
C LEU A 18 -2.61 -0.34 6.96
N ALA A 19 -3.00 0.87 6.55
CA ALA A 19 -2.55 2.07 7.25
C ALA A 19 -3.07 2.11 8.69
N VAL A 20 -4.33 1.78 8.89
CA VAL A 20 -4.91 1.78 10.23
C VAL A 20 -4.25 0.71 11.11
N THR A 21 -4.04 -0.48 10.55
CA THR A 21 -3.42 -1.57 11.30
C THR A 21 -2.00 -1.23 11.72
N LEU A 22 -1.23 -0.62 10.83
CA LEU A 22 0.12 -0.20 11.17
C LEU A 22 0.12 0.85 12.27
N ALA A 23 -0.80 1.81 12.18
CA ALA A 23 -0.90 2.85 13.20
C ALA A 23 -1.30 2.27 14.56
N GLU A 24 -2.18 1.29 14.56
CA GLU A 24 -2.60 0.63 15.80
C GLU A 24 -1.47 -0.18 16.42
N SER A 25 -0.46 -0.50 15.64
CA SER A 25 0.73 -1.21 16.12
C SER A 25 1.87 -0.27 16.46
N ASP A 26 1.54 0.98 16.71
CA ASP A 26 2.49 2.02 17.14
C ASP A 26 3.51 2.41 16.07
N CYS A 27 3.17 2.21 14.81
CA CYS A 27 4.01 2.70 13.72
C CYS A 27 3.60 4.12 13.34
N ASP A 28 4.54 4.90 12.86
CA ASP A 28 4.24 6.20 12.28
C ASP A 28 3.75 5.99 10.86
N VAL A 29 2.62 6.56 10.52
CA VAL A 29 2.00 6.35 9.22
C VAL A 29 1.69 7.69 8.57
N LEU A 30 2.20 7.88 7.36
CA LEU A 30 1.82 8.97 6.47
C LEU A 30 0.90 8.37 5.41
N ALA A 31 -0.37 8.76 5.43
CA ALA A 31 -1.36 8.24 4.49
C ALA A 31 -1.65 9.29 3.42
N ILE A 32 -1.62 8.90 2.16
CA ILE A 32 -1.78 9.79 1.03
C ILE A 32 -2.84 9.25 0.09
N ASP A 33 -3.78 10.10 -0.30
CA ASP A 33 -4.83 9.74 -1.25
C ASP A 33 -5.31 11.00 -1.95
N ASP A 34 -5.92 10.86 -3.11
CA ASP A 34 -6.42 12.03 -3.84
C ASP A 34 -7.88 12.33 -3.53
N LYS A 35 -8.54 11.52 -2.72
CA LYS A 35 -9.95 11.70 -2.39
C LYS A 35 -10.12 12.22 -0.98
N GLU A 36 -10.82 13.35 -0.89
CA GLU A 36 -11.03 14.00 0.40
C GLU A 36 -11.72 13.09 1.40
N GLU A 37 -12.70 12.31 0.94
CA GLU A 37 -13.45 11.44 1.86
C GLU A 37 -12.56 10.38 2.50
N ASN A 38 -11.56 9.88 1.78
CA ASN A 38 -10.64 8.91 2.34
C ASN A 38 -9.73 9.54 3.38
N ILE A 39 -9.34 10.78 3.14
CA ILE A 39 -8.50 11.52 4.09
C ILE A 39 -9.28 11.80 5.36
N GLU A 40 -10.54 12.24 5.24
CA GLU A 40 -11.37 12.52 6.40
C GLU A 40 -11.57 11.27 7.25
N GLU A 41 -11.75 10.12 6.59
CA GLU A 41 -11.97 8.88 7.31
C GLU A 41 -10.76 8.45 8.13
N ILE A 42 -9.55 8.69 7.64
CA ILE A 42 -8.35 8.16 8.26
C ILE A 42 -7.58 9.17 9.13
N SER A 43 -7.91 10.46 9.00
CA SER A 43 -7.03 11.51 9.54
C SER A 43 -6.80 11.40 11.04
N GLU A 44 -7.75 10.89 11.81
CA GLU A 44 -7.59 10.76 13.27
C GLU A 44 -7.01 9.40 13.67
N LYS A 45 -6.77 8.54 12.71
CA LYS A 45 -6.31 7.17 12.98
C LYS A 45 -4.84 6.94 12.67
N VAL A 46 -4.20 7.90 11.99
CA VAL A 46 -2.80 7.78 11.60
C VAL A 46 -2.06 9.04 12.00
N THR A 47 -0.73 9.01 11.85
CA THR A 47 0.10 10.14 12.22
C THR A 47 -0.17 11.37 11.36
N TYR A 48 -0.19 11.19 10.06
CA TYR A 48 -0.49 12.26 9.10
C TYR A 48 -1.30 11.71 7.95
N ALA A 49 -2.28 12.48 7.49
CA ALA A 49 -3.07 12.13 6.32
C ALA A 49 -3.11 13.33 5.40
N VAL A 50 -2.77 13.16 4.14
CA VAL A 50 -2.60 14.27 3.20
C VAL A 50 -3.30 13.92 1.89
N LYS A 51 -4.08 14.88 1.38
CA LYS A 51 -4.68 14.76 0.07
C LYS A 51 -3.69 15.24 -0.97
N ALA A 52 -3.37 14.39 -1.94
CA ALA A 52 -2.43 14.75 -2.99
C ALA A 52 -2.61 13.84 -4.20
N ASP A 53 -2.23 14.35 -5.36
CA ASP A 53 -2.22 13.59 -6.61
C ASP A 53 -0.77 13.14 -6.84
N VAL A 54 -0.54 11.83 -6.70
CA VAL A 54 0.83 11.31 -6.77
C VAL A 54 1.35 11.22 -8.21
N ARG A 55 0.55 11.58 -9.19
CA ARG A 55 1.06 11.74 -10.56
C ARG A 55 1.88 13.01 -10.73
N GLU A 56 1.75 13.93 -9.78
CA GLU A 56 2.47 15.19 -9.86
C GLU A 56 3.95 14.97 -9.57
N PRO A 57 4.85 15.44 -10.46
CA PRO A 57 6.28 15.25 -10.23
C PRO A 57 6.74 15.93 -8.95
N GLY A 58 7.55 15.23 -8.17
CA GLY A 58 8.12 15.80 -6.95
C GLY A 58 7.18 15.83 -5.76
N ILE A 59 5.95 15.35 -5.91
CA ILE A 59 4.97 15.46 -4.83
C ILE A 59 5.37 14.64 -3.61
N LEU A 60 5.93 13.45 -3.79
CA LEU A 60 6.30 12.62 -2.65
C LEU A 60 7.43 13.26 -1.85
N LYS A 61 8.36 13.93 -2.53
CA LYS A 61 9.42 14.64 -1.83
C LYS A 61 8.84 15.78 -1.00
N ALA A 62 7.90 16.53 -1.58
CA ALA A 62 7.27 17.63 -0.88
C ALA A 62 6.53 17.16 0.37
N LEU A 63 6.03 15.93 0.36
CA LEU A 63 5.29 15.37 1.49
C LEU A 63 6.17 14.64 2.49
N GLY A 64 7.48 14.57 2.25
CA GLY A 64 8.39 13.98 3.21
C GLY A 64 8.54 12.48 3.12
N VAL A 65 8.17 11.88 1.99
CA VAL A 65 8.23 10.42 1.84
C VAL A 65 9.66 9.90 1.95
N GLN A 66 10.66 10.72 1.67
CA GLN A 66 12.06 10.30 1.80
C GLN A 66 12.44 9.92 3.23
N ASN A 67 11.61 10.28 4.20
CA ASN A 67 11.92 10.02 5.60
C ASN A 67 11.33 8.74 6.16
N VAL A 68 10.55 8.00 5.36
CA VAL A 68 9.95 6.76 5.87
C VAL A 68 10.84 5.56 5.62
N ASP A 69 10.64 4.53 6.40
CA ASP A 69 11.37 3.27 6.24
C ASP A 69 10.81 2.44 5.11
N VAL A 70 9.49 2.48 4.92
CA VAL A 70 8.80 1.66 3.94
C VAL A 70 7.73 2.50 3.26
N ALA A 71 7.65 2.42 1.95
CA ALA A 71 6.56 3.02 1.19
C ALA A 71 5.72 1.90 0.57
N ILE A 72 4.42 1.94 0.78
CA ILE A 72 3.48 0.98 0.19
C ILE A 72 2.66 1.73 -0.85
N ILE A 73 2.85 1.37 -2.11
CA ILE A 73 2.10 1.95 -3.21
C ILE A 73 0.86 1.08 -3.41
N ALA A 74 -0.22 1.48 -2.74
CA ALA A 74 -1.47 0.70 -2.74
C ALA A 74 -2.43 1.15 -3.84
N VAL A 75 -2.12 2.22 -4.56
CA VAL A 75 -2.89 2.62 -5.72
C VAL A 75 -2.49 1.71 -6.87
N ALA A 76 -3.47 1.02 -7.47
CA ALA A 76 -3.17 0.08 -8.54
C ALA A 76 -4.03 0.32 -9.78
N GLU A 77 -5.28 0.75 -9.57
CA GLU A 77 -6.22 0.90 -10.67
C GLU A 77 -5.86 2.02 -11.62
N ASN A 78 -5.21 3.05 -11.10
CA ASN A 78 -4.68 4.12 -11.93
C ASN A 78 -3.22 3.80 -12.21
N LEU A 79 -2.96 3.31 -13.42
CA LEU A 79 -1.63 2.84 -13.79
C LEU A 79 -0.59 3.97 -13.70
N GLU A 80 -0.97 5.14 -14.18
CA GLU A 80 -0.06 6.29 -14.15
C GLU A 80 0.31 6.65 -12.72
N ALA A 81 -0.67 6.68 -11.82
CA ALA A 81 -0.41 7.01 -10.42
C ALA A 81 0.49 5.95 -9.77
N SER A 82 0.22 4.67 -10.07
CA SER A 82 1.02 3.57 -9.54
C SER A 82 2.48 3.68 -9.96
N ILE A 83 2.70 3.91 -11.23
CA ILE A 83 4.06 4.01 -11.78
C ILE A 83 4.76 5.25 -11.22
N SER A 84 4.07 6.40 -11.24
CA SER A 84 4.66 7.64 -10.75
C SER A 84 5.07 7.54 -9.29
N ALA A 85 4.16 7.04 -8.44
CA ALA A 85 4.46 6.94 -7.01
C ALA A 85 5.62 5.98 -6.75
N THR A 86 5.66 4.86 -7.46
CA THR A 86 6.75 3.89 -7.30
C THR A 86 8.09 4.49 -7.72
N MET A 87 8.11 5.17 -8.87
CA MET A 87 9.33 5.83 -9.33
C MET A 87 9.80 6.88 -8.35
N GLN A 88 8.88 7.72 -7.89
CA GLN A 88 9.26 8.78 -6.96
C GLN A 88 9.81 8.21 -5.66
N ALA A 89 9.17 7.18 -5.12
CA ALA A 89 9.63 6.57 -3.87
C ALA A 89 11.03 5.98 -4.04
N LYS A 90 11.28 5.30 -5.16
CA LYS A 90 12.61 4.74 -5.41
C LYS A 90 13.65 5.83 -5.61
N ASP A 91 13.30 6.87 -6.35
CA ASP A 91 14.23 7.98 -6.57
C ASP A 91 14.60 8.68 -5.28
N LEU A 92 13.68 8.72 -4.31
CA LEU A 92 13.93 9.34 -3.01
C LEU A 92 14.77 8.47 -2.08
N GLY A 93 15.05 7.23 -2.49
CA GLY A 93 15.87 6.34 -1.69
C GLY A 93 15.15 5.69 -0.53
N VAL A 94 13.83 5.57 -0.59
CA VAL A 94 13.10 4.85 0.46
C VAL A 94 13.65 3.42 0.54
N PRO A 95 14.04 2.95 1.73
CA PRO A 95 14.73 1.66 1.85
C PRO A 95 13.96 0.46 1.32
N PHE A 96 12.64 0.47 1.45
CA PHE A 96 11.83 -0.67 1.00
C PHE A 96 10.53 -0.17 0.40
N VAL A 97 10.31 -0.49 -0.88
CA VAL A 97 9.11 -0.05 -1.61
C VAL A 97 8.29 -1.27 -2.00
N VAL A 98 7.07 -1.33 -1.50
CA VAL A 98 6.10 -2.38 -1.81
C VAL A 98 5.07 -1.79 -2.75
N ALA A 99 4.75 -2.48 -3.83
CA ALA A 99 3.78 -1.98 -4.80
C ALA A 99 2.70 -3.03 -5.05
N LYS A 100 1.45 -2.60 -5.00
CA LYS A 100 0.31 -3.43 -5.32
C LYS A 100 0.14 -3.46 -6.83
N SER A 101 -0.05 -4.65 -7.39
CA SER A 101 -0.20 -4.80 -8.83
C SER A 101 -1.58 -5.34 -9.17
N MET A 102 -2.09 -4.92 -10.33
CA MET A 102 -3.37 -5.40 -10.84
C MET A 102 -3.23 -6.73 -11.59
N ASN A 103 -2.10 -6.93 -12.26
CA ASN A 103 -1.91 -8.11 -13.11
C ASN A 103 -0.41 -8.30 -13.34
N SER A 104 -0.06 -9.37 -14.07
CA SER A 104 1.34 -9.71 -14.23
C SER A 104 2.11 -8.68 -15.06
N LEU A 105 1.48 -8.07 -16.07
CA LEU A 105 2.18 -7.04 -16.83
C LEU A 105 2.49 -5.83 -15.97
N HIS A 106 1.50 -5.36 -15.21
CA HIS A 106 1.70 -4.25 -14.29
C HIS A 106 2.82 -4.58 -13.30
N GLY A 107 2.80 -5.80 -12.75
CA GLY A 107 3.84 -6.22 -11.82
C GLY A 107 5.22 -6.23 -12.42
N ARG A 108 5.35 -6.64 -13.69
CA ARG A 108 6.64 -6.63 -14.36
C ARG A 108 7.15 -5.21 -14.55
N ILE A 109 6.26 -4.27 -14.85
CA ILE A 109 6.65 -2.88 -14.97
C ILE A 109 7.16 -2.35 -13.63
N LEU A 110 6.42 -2.64 -12.55
CA LEU A 110 6.82 -2.19 -11.22
C LEU A 110 8.16 -2.77 -10.80
N ASP A 111 8.40 -4.03 -11.14
CA ASP A 111 9.67 -4.68 -10.85
C ASP A 111 10.82 -3.99 -11.60
N LYS A 112 10.60 -3.67 -12.87
CA LYS A 112 11.62 -2.99 -13.68
C LYS A 112 11.93 -1.60 -13.14
N ILE A 113 10.94 -0.91 -12.58
CA ILE A 113 11.13 0.40 -11.99
C ILE A 113 11.96 0.31 -10.71
N GLY A 114 11.95 -0.86 -10.07
CA GLY A 114 12.76 -1.09 -8.89
C GLY A 114 11.99 -1.34 -7.61
N ALA A 115 10.68 -1.58 -7.69
CA ALA A 115 9.94 -1.95 -6.49
C ALA A 115 10.60 -3.16 -5.84
N ASP A 116 10.73 -3.12 -4.53
CA ASP A 116 11.40 -4.19 -3.79
C ASP A 116 10.51 -5.40 -3.62
N LYS A 117 9.20 -5.19 -3.59
CA LYS A 117 8.24 -6.28 -3.46
C LYS A 117 6.97 -5.90 -4.19
N ILE A 118 6.44 -6.84 -4.97
CA ILE A 118 5.17 -6.64 -5.66
C ILE A 118 4.16 -7.59 -5.04
N ILE A 119 2.97 -7.06 -4.72
CA ILE A 119 1.93 -7.87 -4.10
C ILE A 119 0.67 -7.87 -4.96
N TYR A 120 -0.07 -8.97 -4.85
CA TYR A 120 -1.33 -9.20 -5.58
C TYR A 120 -2.36 -9.65 -4.55
N PRO A 121 -2.92 -8.72 -3.76
CA PRO A 121 -3.73 -9.11 -2.60
C PRO A 121 -4.93 -9.96 -2.93
N GLU A 122 -5.66 -9.62 -4.01
CA GLU A 122 -6.83 -10.40 -4.38
C GLU A 122 -6.47 -11.81 -4.81
N GLN A 123 -5.39 -11.93 -5.59
CA GLN A 123 -4.93 -13.25 -6.03
C GLN A 123 -4.46 -14.08 -4.86
N SER A 124 -3.70 -13.49 -3.95
CA SER A 124 -3.20 -14.18 -2.77
C SER A 124 -4.35 -14.67 -1.89
N MET A 125 -5.36 -13.83 -1.70
CA MET A 125 -6.51 -14.21 -0.88
C MET A 125 -7.30 -15.31 -1.57
N GLY A 126 -7.48 -15.21 -2.89
CA GLY A 126 -8.18 -16.25 -3.64
C GLY A 126 -7.51 -17.60 -3.51
N LEU A 127 -6.19 -17.63 -3.61
CA LEU A 127 -5.44 -18.87 -3.43
C LEU A 127 -5.62 -19.42 -2.03
N ARG A 128 -5.60 -18.56 -1.02
CA ARG A 128 -5.75 -18.98 0.36
C ARG A 128 -7.13 -19.59 0.61
N VAL A 129 -8.18 -18.92 0.15
CA VAL A 129 -9.55 -19.39 0.32
C VAL A 129 -9.72 -20.72 -0.41
N ALA A 130 -9.21 -20.81 -1.65
CA ALA A 130 -9.32 -22.06 -2.41
C ALA A 130 -8.63 -23.22 -1.69
N ARG A 131 -7.46 -22.97 -1.14
CA ARG A 131 -6.73 -24.03 -0.40
C ARG A 131 -7.50 -24.46 0.84
N ASN A 132 -8.08 -23.49 1.56
CA ASN A 132 -8.87 -23.83 2.74
C ASN A 132 -10.08 -24.68 2.37
N LEU A 133 -10.75 -24.34 1.28
CA LEU A 133 -11.91 -25.11 0.84
C LEU A 133 -11.52 -26.50 0.39
N MET A 134 -10.41 -26.63 -0.34
CA MET A 134 -9.96 -27.93 -0.82
C MET A 134 -9.50 -28.84 0.30
N SER A 135 -8.98 -28.27 1.36
CA SER A 135 -8.53 -29.08 2.50
C SER A 135 -9.66 -29.48 3.44
N GLY A 136 -10.90 -29.03 3.14
CA GLY A 136 -12.05 -29.34 3.98
C GLY A 136 -12.22 -28.45 5.17
N GLY A 137 -11.49 -27.34 5.21
CA GLY A 137 -11.58 -26.42 6.33
C GLY A 137 -12.96 -25.86 6.54
N TYR A 138 -13.74 -25.73 5.49
CA TYR A 138 -15.11 -25.22 5.59
C TYR A 138 -16.02 -26.18 6.38
N LEU A 139 -15.68 -27.43 6.47
CA LEU A 139 -16.46 -28.42 7.21
C LEU A 139 -16.34 -28.22 8.72
N ASP A 140 -15.31 -27.58 9.16
CA ASP A 140 -15.13 -27.31 10.58
C ASP A 140 -15.89 -26.07 11.03
N ARG A 141 -16.46 -25.33 10.09
CA ARG A 141 -17.20 -24.10 10.34
C ARG A 141 -16.44 -23.11 11.20
N LYS A 142 -15.18 -23.24 11.22
CA LYS A 142 -14.34 -22.26 11.85
C LYS A 142 -14.11 -21.14 10.86
N SER A 143 -13.23 -20.59 10.68
CA SER A 143 -13.02 -19.55 9.70
C SER A 143 -12.55 -20.16 8.39
N VAL A 144 -13.15 -19.72 7.30
CA VAL A 144 -12.68 -20.10 5.97
C VAL A 144 -11.65 -19.11 5.46
N VAL A 145 -11.59 -17.98 6.09
CA VAL A 145 -10.71 -16.91 5.63
C VAL A 145 -9.29 -17.04 6.10
#